data_9475a61437c69c05690306955378c0f7
#
_entry.id   9475a61437c69c05690306955378c0f7
#
_cell.length_a   1.000
_cell.length_b   1.000
_cell.length_c   1.000
_cell.angle_alpha   90.00
_cell.angle_beta   90.00
_cell.angle_gamma   90.00
#
_symmetry.space_group_name_H-M   'P 1'
#
loop_
_entity.id
_entity.type
_entity.pdbx_description
1 polymer ?
#
loop_
_entity_poly.entity_id
_entity_poly.type
_entity_poly.pdbx_seq_one_letter_code
_entity_poly.pdbx_strand_id
1 'polypeptide(L)'
;IAKKSIKVKVTPEIAIKAISCEEDAASETLIKYPNKYRWNVSLKPANASLASVTFRSSNKSIATISKSGVITPLKEGNITMTAKYKKVILKRRFHVTIPLKKLTTKHQKISMPYGTSRTLSVNFKPWNASDKKLTWSTNNDTVAVVDENGQVTTRGVGVAVITATSIKNPSRKCNITITVTAENGLLSTEDLDDFDLKDGDRLMIIAHPDDDL
;
A
#
# COMPACT_ATOMS: atom_id res chain seq x y z
N ILE A 1 71.90 6.86 9.48
CA ILE A 1 70.46 6.94 9.11
C ILE A 1 69.76 7.73 10.18
N ALA A 2 69.33 8.97 9.87
CA ALA A 2 68.64 9.86 10.83
C ALA A 2 67.19 9.37 11.05
N LYS A 3 66.83 9.01 12.27
CA LYS A 3 65.46 8.68 12.64
C LYS A 3 64.63 9.95 12.70
N LYS A 4 63.72 10.12 11.71
CA LYS A 4 62.76 11.22 11.67
C LYS A 4 61.62 10.88 12.65
N SER A 5 61.54 11.53 13.79
CA SER A 5 60.44 11.40 14.73
C SER A 5 59.26 12.25 14.26
N ILE A 6 58.11 11.65 14.05
CA ILE A 6 56.87 12.34 13.74
C ILE A 6 56.16 12.65 15.07
N LYS A 7 56.06 13.94 15.44
CA LYS A 7 55.24 14.36 16.57
C LYS A 7 53.77 14.36 16.15
N VAL A 8 53.02 13.35 16.57
CA VAL A 8 51.56 13.32 16.39
C VAL A 8 50.93 14.21 17.47
N LYS A 9 50.33 15.31 17.04
CA LYS A 9 49.56 16.18 17.95
C LYS A 9 48.20 15.50 18.19
N VAL A 10 48.05 14.81 19.29
CA VAL A 10 46.77 14.24 19.74
C VAL A 10 45.94 15.39 20.32
N THR A 11 44.94 15.88 19.59
CA THR A 11 43.94 16.78 20.19
C THR A 11 43.03 15.96 21.11
N PRO A 12 42.83 16.37 22.38
CA PRO A 12 41.96 15.63 23.27
C PRO A 12 40.52 15.58 22.75
N GLU A 13 39.90 14.41 22.85
CA GLU A 13 38.52 14.24 22.49
C GLU A 13 37.61 15.09 23.39
N ILE A 14 36.77 15.94 22.80
CA ILE A 14 35.81 16.76 23.57
C ILE A 14 34.70 15.84 24.08
N ALA A 15 34.57 15.74 25.39
CA ALA A 15 33.59 14.89 26.03
C ALA A 15 32.16 15.39 25.81
N ILE A 16 31.31 14.53 25.26
CA ILE A 16 29.87 14.82 25.05
C ILE A 16 29.16 14.74 26.41
N LYS A 17 28.51 15.83 26.80
CA LYS A 17 27.72 15.94 28.04
C LYS A 17 26.24 15.62 27.82
N ALA A 18 25.70 15.94 26.63
CA ALA A 18 24.33 15.64 26.27
C ALA A 18 24.20 15.36 24.77
N ILE A 19 23.22 14.53 24.40
CA ILE A 19 22.75 14.27 23.04
C ILE A 19 21.25 14.60 23.02
N SER A 20 20.81 15.46 22.11
CA SER A 20 19.40 15.86 21.92
C SER A 20 19.01 15.83 20.45
N CYS A 21 17.72 15.93 20.16
CA CYS A 21 17.19 16.20 18.82
C CYS A 21 16.11 17.27 18.96
N GLU A 22 15.88 18.01 17.88
CA GLU A 22 14.92 19.13 17.85
C GLU A 22 13.46 18.67 17.91
N GLU A 23 13.21 17.43 17.49
CA GLU A 23 11.88 16.85 17.44
C GLU A 23 11.47 16.32 18.81
N ASP A 24 10.20 16.49 19.18
CA ASP A 24 9.63 16.00 20.44
C ASP A 24 9.87 14.49 20.62
N ALA A 25 10.44 14.11 21.73
CA ALA A 25 10.75 12.70 22.06
C ALA A 25 9.49 11.83 22.20
N ALA A 26 8.32 12.44 22.46
CA ALA A 26 7.03 11.75 22.60
C ALA A 26 6.39 11.40 21.25
N SER A 27 6.73 12.11 20.17
CA SER A 27 6.16 11.86 18.85
C SER A 27 6.93 10.78 18.08
N GLU A 28 6.19 9.91 17.36
CA GLU A 28 6.78 8.93 16.46
C GLU A 28 7.07 9.57 15.11
N THR A 29 8.31 9.42 14.61
CA THR A 29 8.68 9.96 13.30
C THR A 29 8.38 8.96 12.20
N LEU A 30 7.61 9.39 11.20
CA LEU A 30 7.24 8.57 10.04
C LEU A 30 8.33 8.59 8.97
N ILE A 31 8.84 7.42 8.59
CA ILE A 31 9.80 7.24 7.49
C ILE A 31 9.11 6.52 6.32
N LYS A 32 9.04 7.17 5.15
CA LYS A 32 8.43 6.58 3.94
C LYS A 32 9.50 5.86 3.11
N TYR A 33 9.41 4.54 3.01
CA TYR A 33 10.23 3.73 2.11
C TYR A 33 10.06 4.18 0.63
N PRO A 34 11.10 4.24 -0.19
CA PRO A 34 12.51 3.88 0.08
C PRO A 34 13.39 5.04 0.56
N ASN A 35 12.79 6.20 0.90
CA ASN A 35 13.55 7.42 1.20
C ASN A 35 14.37 7.25 2.48
N LYS A 36 15.65 7.61 2.42
CA LYS A 36 16.50 7.69 3.59
C LYS A 36 16.10 8.90 4.45
N TYR A 37 16.26 8.76 5.74
CA TYR A 37 15.96 9.81 6.71
C TYR A 37 17.23 10.14 7.52
N ARG A 38 17.59 11.43 7.61
CA ARG A 38 18.68 11.85 8.48
C ARG A 38 18.13 12.18 9.86
N TRP A 39 18.54 11.42 10.86
CA TRP A 39 18.25 11.74 12.26
C TRP A 39 19.26 12.78 12.74
N ASN A 40 18.84 14.05 12.77
CA ASN A 40 19.67 15.14 13.24
C ASN A 40 19.73 15.12 14.76
N VAL A 41 20.91 14.85 15.28
CA VAL A 41 21.19 14.90 16.72
C VAL A 41 22.12 16.09 16.99
N SER A 42 21.82 16.82 18.07
CA SER A 42 22.63 17.93 18.57
C SER A 42 23.47 17.46 19.77
N LEU A 43 24.69 17.93 19.85
CA LEU A 43 25.64 17.57 20.89
C LEU A 43 25.91 18.77 21.81
N LYS A 44 26.09 18.52 23.08
CA LYS A 44 26.61 19.51 24.03
C LYS A 44 27.94 19.00 24.62
N PRO A 45 29.05 19.76 24.52
CA PRO A 45 29.15 21.05 23.83
C PRO A 45 29.06 20.90 22.31
N ALA A 46 28.65 21.98 21.58
CA ALA A 46 28.36 21.94 20.13
C ALA A 46 29.58 21.61 19.25
N ASN A 47 30.78 21.82 19.76
CA ASN A 47 32.05 21.49 19.09
C ASN A 47 32.49 20.02 19.32
N ALA A 48 31.67 19.20 19.96
CA ALA A 48 31.95 17.78 20.12
C ALA A 48 31.74 17.04 18.77
N SER A 49 32.50 15.96 18.56
CA SER A 49 32.47 15.21 17.33
C SER A 49 31.34 14.15 17.30
N LEU A 50 30.50 14.16 16.27
CA LEU A 50 29.51 13.13 16.03
C LEU A 50 30.14 11.74 15.77
N ALA A 51 31.41 11.72 15.33
CA ALA A 51 32.15 10.46 15.12
C ALA A 51 32.30 9.63 16.39
N SER A 52 32.24 10.28 17.58
CA SER A 52 32.29 9.62 18.88
C SER A 52 30.95 9.00 19.31
N VAL A 53 29.85 9.30 18.58
CA VAL A 53 28.50 8.76 18.87
C VAL A 53 28.28 7.44 18.14
N THR A 54 27.81 6.44 18.88
CA THR A 54 27.40 5.15 18.30
C THR A 54 25.91 5.15 18.06
N PHE A 55 25.50 4.93 16.80
CA PHE A 55 24.11 4.76 16.40
C PHE A 55 23.74 3.28 16.29
N ARG A 56 22.57 2.92 16.79
CA ARG A 56 22.03 1.55 16.72
C ARG A 56 20.54 1.56 16.40
N SER A 57 20.11 0.59 15.59
CA SER A 57 18.70 0.24 15.35
C SER A 57 18.32 -0.92 16.26
N SER A 58 17.10 -0.88 16.83
CA SER A 58 16.53 -2.01 17.58
C SER A 58 16.22 -3.21 16.69
N ASN A 59 15.97 -2.97 15.40
CA ASN A 59 15.71 -4.02 14.41
C ASN A 59 16.29 -3.64 13.05
N LYS A 60 17.41 -4.25 12.70
CA LYS A 60 18.13 -4.00 11.44
C LYS A 60 17.40 -4.54 10.21
N SER A 61 16.45 -5.46 10.37
CA SER A 61 15.63 -5.96 9.24
C SER A 61 14.55 -4.97 8.82
N ILE A 62 14.14 -4.05 9.72
CA ILE A 62 13.18 -2.97 9.44
C ILE A 62 13.91 -1.74 8.92
N ALA A 63 14.96 -1.30 9.60
CA ALA A 63 15.81 -0.22 9.11
C ALA A 63 17.21 -0.28 9.73
N THR A 64 18.19 0.16 8.96
CA THR A 64 19.57 0.36 9.43
C THR A 64 19.87 1.82 9.67
N ILE A 65 20.93 2.11 10.43
CA ILE A 65 21.41 3.47 10.66
C ILE A 65 22.92 3.53 10.48
N SER A 66 23.41 4.55 9.78
CA SER A 66 24.83 4.77 9.54
C SER A 66 25.50 5.45 10.73
N LYS A 67 26.85 5.50 10.73
CA LYS A 67 27.65 6.25 11.69
C LYS A 67 27.37 7.76 11.67
N SER A 68 26.84 8.29 10.55
CA SER A 68 26.45 9.69 10.41
C SER A 68 24.98 9.96 10.74
N GLY A 69 24.24 8.99 11.32
CA GLY A 69 22.83 9.16 11.69
C GLY A 69 21.83 9.05 10.53
N VAL A 70 22.25 8.53 9.36
CA VAL A 70 21.34 8.32 8.24
C VAL A 70 20.64 6.97 8.39
N ILE A 71 19.31 7.01 8.51
CA ILE A 71 18.43 5.83 8.60
C ILE A 71 18.05 5.40 7.19
N THR A 72 18.26 4.12 6.87
CA THR A 72 17.84 3.48 5.62
C THR A 72 16.73 2.49 5.93
N PRO A 73 15.48 2.77 5.51
CA PRO A 73 14.35 1.86 5.71
C PRO A 73 14.47 0.65 4.78
N LEU A 74 14.09 -0.54 5.27
CA LEU A 74 14.14 -1.81 4.52
C LEU A 74 12.77 -2.49 4.46
N LYS A 75 12.01 -2.44 5.57
CA LYS A 75 10.71 -3.08 5.72
C LYS A 75 9.81 -2.21 6.58
N GLU A 76 8.49 -2.37 6.44
CA GLU A 76 7.51 -1.77 7.34
C GLU A 76 7.70 -2.22 8.78
N GLY A 77 7.44 -1.31 9.71
CA GLY A 77 7.40 -1.60 11.12
C GLY A 77 7.93 -0.50 12.02
N ASN A 78 7.77 -0.73 13.31
CA ASN A 78 8.22 0.17 14.38
C ASN A 78 9.64 -0.18 14.81
N ILE A 79 10.44 0.84 14.97
CA ILE A 79 11.83 0.72 15.43
C ILE A 79 12.18 1.81 16.43
N THR A 80 13.13 1.50 17.30
CA THR A 80 13.77 2.48 18.16
C THR A 80 15.22 2.66 17.71
N MET A 81 15.58 3.88 17.38
CA MET A 81 16.97 4.26 17.13
C MET A 81 17.59 4.78 18.42
N THR A 82 18.85 4.43 18.64
CA THR A 82 19.63 4.83 19.81
C THR A 82 20.90 5.54 19.35
N ALA A 83 21.13 6.74 19.87
CA ALA A 83 22.42 7.44 19.79
C ALA A 83 23.07 7.39 21.17
N LYS A 84 24.30 6.88 21.26
CA LYS A 84 24.99 6.65 22.52
C LYS A 84 26.44 7.12 22.51
N TYR A 85 26.82 7.83 23.55
CA TYR A 85 28.22 8.14 23.90
C TYR A 85 28.43 7.86 25.38
N LYS A 86 29.26 6.86 25.71
CA LYS A 86 29.50 6.42 27.12
C LYS A 86 28.18 6.17 27.86
N LYS A 87 27.85 6.96 28.89
CA LYS A 87 26.60 6.88 29.67
C LYS A 87 25.48 7.77 29.11
N VAL A 88 25.77 8.66 28.13
CA VAL A 88 24.78 9.55 27.53
C VAL A 88 24.06 8.79 26.44
N ILE A 89 22.72 8.69 26.52
CA ILE A 89 21.89 7.91 25.61
C ILE A 89 20.67 8.75 25.19
N LEU A 90 20.43 8.83 23.88
CA LEU A 90 19.19 9.33 23.30
C LEU A 90 18.50 8.18 22.57
N LYS A 91 17.21 7.96 22.83
CA LYS A 91 16.38 6.98 22.12
C LYS A 91 15.22 7.70 21.45
N ARG A 92 14.87 7.27 20.21
CA ARG A 92 13.72 7.77 19.47
C ARG A 92 13.01 6.66 18.73
N ARG A 93 11.67 6.72 18.72
CA ARG A 93 10.82 5.81 17.93
C ARG A 93 10.61 6.34 16.54
N PHE A 94 10.62 5.43 15.56
CA PHE A 94 10.33 5.68 14.15
C PHE A 94 9.40 4.60 13.65
N HIS A 95 8.51 4.99 12.77
CA HIS A 95 7.66 4.07 12.05
C HIS A 95 7.99 4.11 10.56
N VAL A 96 8.35 2.95 9.99
CA VAL A 96 8.60 2.80 8.55
C VAL A 96 7.31 2.39 7.87
N THR A 97 6.89 3.14 6.85
CA THR A 97 5.74 2.81 6.00
C THR A 97 6.17 2.58 4.56
N ILE A 98 5.45 1.70 3.88
CA ILE A 98 5.63 1.43 2.44
C ILE A 98 4.40 1.97 1.72
N PRO A 99 4.49 3.13 1.04
CA PRO A 99 3.32 3.74 0.40
C PRO A 99 2.81 2.89 -0.77
N LEU A 100 1.48 2.78 -0.89
CA LEU A 100 0.83 2.22 -2.07
C LEU A 100 1.08 3.13 -3.28
N LYS A 101 1.65 2.58 -4.36
CA LYS A 101 1.93 3.29 -5.61
C LYS A 101 0.85 3.08 -6.65
N LYS A 102 0.30 1.86 -6.74
CA LYS A 102 -0.69 1.49 -7.76
C LYS A 102 -1.55 0.32 -7.30
N LEU A 103 -2.85 0.34 -7.68
CA LEU A 103 -3.74 -0.81 -7.69
C LEU A 103 -3.85 -1.36 -9.12
N THR A 104 -3.88 -2.67 -9.27
CA THR A 104 -4.06 -3.36 -10.55
C THR A 104 -4.92 -4.58 -10.37
N THR A 105 -5.54 -5.08 -11.44
CA THR A 105 -6.25 -6.36 -11.47
C THR A 105 -5.69 -7.25 -12.58
N LYS A 106 -5.83 -8.56 -12.43
CA LYS A 106 -5.50 -9.52 -13.48
C LYS A 106 -6.52 -9.46 -14.62
N HIS A 107 -7.80 -9.24 -14.28
CA HIS A 107 -8.91 -9.22 -15.22
C HIS A 107 -9.60 -7.85 -15.16
N GLN A 108 -9.39 -7.03 -16.17
CA GLN A 108 -10.03 -5.71 -16.28
C GLN A 108 -11.46 -5.79 -16.82
N LYS A 109 -11.79 -6.88 -17.53
CA LYS A 109 -13.11 -7.17 -18.05
C LYS A 109 -13.50 -8.58 -17.65
N ILE A 110 -14.71 -8.75 -17.13
CA ILE A 110 -15.22 -10.02 -16.65
C ILE A 110 -16.66 -10.13 -17.17
N SER A 111 -16.99 -11.25 -17.81
CA SER A 111 -18.36 -11.61 -18.14
C SER A 111 -18.91 -12.52 -17.04
N MET A 112 -20.14 -12.26 -16.60
CA MET A 112 -20.84 -13.02 -15.57
C MET A 112 -22.29 -13.23 -15.98
N PRO A 113 -22.86 -14.43 -15.75
CA PRO A 113 -24.30 -14.64 -15.91
C PRO A 113 -25.12 -13.79 -14.92
N TYR A 114 -26.35 -13.49 -15.27
CA TYR A 114 -27.34 -12.89 -14.36
C TYR A 114 -27.52 -13.74 -13.11
N GLY A 115 -27.77 -13.13 -11.93
CA GLY A 115 -28.02 -13.82 -10.68
C GLY A 115 -26.79 -14.46 -10.02
N THR A 116 -25.59 -14.28 -10.58
CA THR A 116 -24.37 -14.89 -10.03
C THR A 116 -23.56 -13.91 -9.17
N SER A 117 -22.71 -14.46 -8.31
CA SER A 117 -21.81 -13.68 -7.47
C SER A 117 -20.36 -14.13 -7.63
N ARG A 118 -19.42 -13.15 -7.55
CA ARG A 118 -17.98 -13.39 -7.64
C ARG A 118 -17.19 -12.40 -6.81
N THR A 119 -16.19 -12.88 -6.06
CA THR A 119 -15.24 -11.98 -5.37
C THR A 119 -14.16 -11.50 -6.34
N LEU A 120 -14.00 -10.19 -6.42
CA LEU A 120 -12.96 -9.54 -7.20
C LEU A 120 -11.66 -9.49 -6.42
N SER A 121 -10.53 -9.60 -7.13
CA SER A 121 -9.21 -9.44 -6.55
C SER A 121 -8.44 -8.31 -7.20
N VAL A 122 -7.74 -7.52 -6.37
CA VAL A 122 -6.83 -6.47 -6.82
C VAL A 122 -5.43 -6.70 -6.28
N ASN A 123 -4.45 -6.32 -7.07
CA ASN A 123 -3.04 -6.43 -6.73
C ASN A 123 -2.50 -5.07 -6.29
N PHE A 124 -1.78 -5.06 -5.19
CA PHE A 124 -1.12 -3.88 -4.64
C PHE A 124 0.31 -3.78 -5.16
N LYS A 125 0.71 -2.60 -5.61
CA LYS A 125 2.10 -2.33 -6.00
C LYS A 125 2.67 -1.18 -5.19
N PRO A 126 3.74 -1.41 -4.39
CA PRO A 126 4.38 -2.73 -4.17
C PRO A 126 3.44 -3.68 -3.40
N TRP A 127 3.66 -4.99 -3.57
CA TRP A 127 2.81 -6.04 -2.96
C TRP A 127 2.78 -5.98 -1.42
N ASN A 128 3.84 -5.43 -0.81
CA ASN A 128 4.03 -5.24 0.62
C ASN A 128 3.68 -3.81 1.08
N ALA A 129 2.83 -3.08 0.33
CA ALA A 129 2.33 -1.78 0.79
C ALA A 129 1.71 -1.87 2.19
N SER A 130 1.97 -0.87 3.03
CA SER A 130 1.54 -0.84 4.44
C SER A 130 0.04 -0.75 4.61
N ASP A 131 -0.64 -0.12 3.67
CA ASP A 131 -2.08 0.05 3.71
C ASP A 131 -2.72 -0.61 2.49
N LYS A 132 -3.59 -1.60 2.76
CA LYS A 132 -4.31 -2.36 1.74
C LYS A 132 -5.83 -2.28 1.90
N LYS A 133 -6.31 -1.39 2.76
CA LYS A 133 -7.74 -1.18 2.95
C LYS A 133 -8.34 -0.50 1.73
N LEU A 134 -9.44 -1.05 1.25
CA LEU A 134 -10.16 -0.59 0.07
C LEU A 134 -11.60 -0.23 0.40
N THR A 135 -12.15 0.68 -0.38
CA THR A 135 -13.59 0.83 -0.58
C THR A 135 -13.93 0.38 -2.00
N TRP A 136 -15.14 -0.15 -2.16
CA TRP A 136 -15.66 -0.61 -3.42
C TRP A 136 -16.90 0.19 -3.80
N SER A 137 -17.08 0.44 -5.08
CA SER A 137 -18.27 1.12 -5.62
C SER A 137 -18.59 0.60 -7.01
N THR A 138 -19.86 0.71 -7.39
CA THR A 138 -20.35 0.48 -8.75
C THR A 138 -20.83 1.79 -9.37
N ASN A 139 -20.77 1.90 -10.69
CA ASN A 139 -21.39 3.01 -11.42
C ASN A 139 -22.81 2.68 -11.88
N ASN A 140 -23.24 1.41 -11.75
CA ASN A 140 -24.57 0.95 -12.16
C ASN A 140 -25.02 -0.23 -11.25
N ASP A 141 -25.78 0.07 -10.22
CA ASP A 141 -26.25 -0.87 -9.21
C ASP A 141 -27.46 -1.70 -9.70
N THR A 142 -28.13 -1.29 -10.77
CA THR A 142 -29.18 -2.09 -11.41
C THR A 142 -28.59 -3.27 -12.17
N VAL A 143 -27.34 -3.17 -12.67
CA VAL A 143 -26.63 -4.24 -13.37
C VAL A 143 -25.82 -5.10 -12.41
N ALA A 144 -25.03 -4.47 -11.52
CA ALA A 144 -24.22 -5.20 -10.55
C ALA A 144 -23.96 -4.36 -9.29
N VAL A 145 -24.03 -4.99 -8.13
CA VAL A 145 -23.65 -4.39 -6.84
C VAL A 145 -22.37 -5.01 -6.35
N VAL A 146 -21.67 -4.30 -5.45
CA VAL A 146 -20.44 -4.78 -4.81
C VAL A 146 -20.48 -4.50 -3.33
N ASP A 147 -20.06 -5.45 -2.50
CA ASP A 147 -19.95 -5.31 -1.05
C ASP A 147 -18.57 -4.75 -0.63
N GLU A 148 -18.40 -4.56 0.68
CA GLU A 148 -17.15 -4.06 1.29
C GLU A 148 -15.95 -5.01 1.10
N ASN A 149 -16.19 -6.30 0.84
CA ASN A 149 -15.17 -7.33 0.62
C ASN A 149 -14.80 -7.50 -0.86
N GLY A 150 -15.48 -6.74 -1.76
CA GLY A 150 -15.28 -6.84 -3.20
C GLY A 150 -16.04 -8.02 -3.83
N GLN A 151 -17.06 -8.56 -3.15
CA GLN A 151 -17.97 -9.52 -3.75
C GLN A 151 -18.98 -8.78 -4.61
N VAL A 152 -18.96 -9.06 -5.91
CA VAL A 152 -19.90 -8.54 -6.90
C VAL A 152 -21.05 -9.52 -7.05
N THR A 153 -22.28 -9.00 -7.06
CA THR A 153 -23.51 -9.76 -7.35
C THR A 153 -24.20 -9.09 -8.53
N THR A 154 -24.50 -9.87 -9.58
CA THR A 154 -25.17 -9.42 -10.79
C THR A 154 -26.69 -9.36 -10.57
N ARG A 155 -27.34 -8.28 -11.07
CA ARG A 155 -28.79 -7.99 -10.85
C ARG A 155 -29.55 -7.71 -12.12
N GLY A 156 -28.88 -7.39 -13.22
CA GLY A 156 -29.49 -7.06 -14.49
C GLY A 156 -28.52 -7.25 -15.64
N VAL A 157 -29.00 -7.57 -16.82
CA VAL A 157 -28.20 -7.65 -18.06
C VAL A 157 -27.68 -6.26 -18.41
N GLY A 158 -26.39 -6.19 -18.81
CA GLY A 158 -25.78 -4.91 -19.18
C GLY A 158 -24.34 -4.82 -18.75
N VAL A 159 -23.85 -3.59 -18.56
CA VAL A 159 -22.47 -3.31 -18.20
C VAL A 159 -22.40 -2.42 -16.95
N ALA A 160 -21.61 -2.83 -15.99
CA ALA A 160 -21.26 -2.05 -14.80
C ALA A 160 -19.73 -1.94 -14.66
N VAL A 161 -19.27 -0.83 -14.09
CA VAL A 161 -17.85 -0.64 -13.73
C VAL A 161 -17.73 -0.64 -12.23
N ILE A 162 -17.03 -1.65 -11.71
CA ILE A 162 -16.69 -1.75 -10.29
C ILE A 162 -15.35 -1.06 -10.06
N THR A 163 -15.31 -0.17 -9.08
CA THR A 163 -14.10 0.60 -8.71
C THR A 163 -13.63 0.22 -7.32
N ALA A 164 -12.40 -0.29 -7.23
CA ALA A 164 -11.68 -0.46 -5.98
C ALA A 164 -10.84 0.80 -5.71
N THR A 165 -11.01 1.44 -4.55
CA THR A 165 -10.33 2.69 -4.17
C THR A 165 -9.60 2.49 -2.84
N SER A 166 -8.33 2.90 -2.77
CA SER A 166 -7.58 2.89 -1.49
C SER A 166 -8.14 3.93 -0.52
N ILE A 167 -8.48 3.50 0.70
CA ILE A 167 -9.00 4.40 1.74
C ILE A 167 -7.97 5.46 2.09
N LYS A 168 -6.71 5.10 2.27
CA LYS A 168 -5.64 6.02 2.68
C LYS A 168 -5.14 6.94 1.57
N ASN A 169 -5.28 6.51 0.31
CA ASN A 169 -4.90 7.29 -0.86
C ASN A 169 -5.95 7.15 -1.98
N PRO A 170 -7.04 7.93 -1.95
CA PRO A 170 -8.14 7.82 -2.91
C PRO A 170 -7.77 8.07 -4.37
N SER A 171 -6.58 8.67 -4.64
CA SER A 171 -6.06 8.76 -6.00
C SER A 171 -5.61 7.40 -6.58
N ARG A 172 -5.46 6.37 -5.72
CA ARG A 172 -5.10 5.01 -6.11
C ARG A 172 -6.35 4.17 -6.22
N LYS A 173 -6.82 3.96 -7.45
CA LYS A 173 -8.01 3.19 -7.80
C LYS A 173 -7.75 2.27 -8.97
N CYS A 174 -8.59 1.24 -9.10
CA CYS A 174 -8.57 0.26 -10.16
C CYS A 174 -10.02 -0.05 -10.57
N ASN A 175 -10.30 0.00 -11.86
CA ASN A 175 -11.61 -0.27 -12.44
C ASN A 175 -11.65 -1.67 -13.03
N ILE A 176 -12.80 -2.33 -12.86
CA ILE A 176 -13.09 -3.66 -13.40
C ILE A 176 -14.47 -3.56 -14.08
N THR A 177 -14.52 -3.81 -15.37
CA THR A 177 -15.77 -3.82 -16.13
C THR A 177 -16.43 -5.20 -16.00
N ILE A 178 -17.66 -5.22 -15.53
CA ILE A 178 -18.50 -6.40 -15.45
C ILE A 178 -19.51 -6.32 -16.59
N THR A 179 -19.52 -7.31 -17.46
CA THR A 179 -20.56 -7.49 -18.48
C THR A 179 -21.46 -8.62 -18.01
N VAL A 180 -22.71 -8.29 -17.73
CA VAL A 180 -23.70 -9.28 -17.30
C VAL A 180 -24.48 -9.76 -18.52
N THR A 181 -24.46 -11.08 -18.71
CA THR A 181 -25.22 -11.76 -19.79
C THR A 181 -26.45 -12.41 -19.18
N ALA A 182 -27.48 -12.60 -20.01
CA ALA A 182 -28.62 -13.44 -19.63
C ALA A 182 -28.15 -14.85 -19.23
N GLU A 183 -28.88 -15.51 -18.36
CA GLU A 183 -28.59 -16.88 -17.98
C GLU A 183 -28.55 -17.76 -19.22
N ASN A 184 -27.48 -18.52 -19.43
CA ASN A 184 -27.26 -19.40 -20.60
C ASN A 184 -27.47 -18.77 -21.98
N GLY A 185 -27.53 -17.44 -22.10
CA GLY A 185 -27.79 -16.74 -23.37
C GLY A 185 -29.23 -16.89 -23.86
N LEU A 186 -30.10 -17.43 -23.04
CA LEU A 186 -31.51 -17.56 -23.31
C LEU A 186 -32.30 -16.50 -22.53
N LEU A 187 -33.23 -15.84 -23.16
CA LEU A 187 -34.28 -15.07 -22.49
C LEU A 187 -35.25 -16.10 -21.88
N SER A 188 -35.64 -15.90 -20.60
CA SER A 188 -36.72 -16.71 -20.00
C SER A 188 -38.04 -16.36 -20.74
N THR A 189 -38.99 -17.28 -20.67
CA THR A 189 -40.34 -17.02 -21.23
C THR A 189 -41.02 -15.82 -20.55
N GLU A 190 -40.66 -15.49 -19.31
CA GLU A 190 -41.13 -14.33 -18.55
C GLU A 190 -40.54 -13.01 -19.12
N ASP A 191 -39.33 -13.05 -19.70
CA ASP A 191 -38.72 -11.89 -20.35
C ASP A 191 -39.36 -11.55 -21.71
N LEU A 192 -40.16 -12.44 -22.26
CA LEU A 192 -40.82 -12.26 -23.56
C LEU A 192 -42.10 -11.43 -23.49
N ASP A 193 -42.75 -11.37 -22.32
CA ASP A 193 -44.00 -10.64 -22.11
C ASP A 193 -43.83 -9.11 -22.16
N ASP A 194 -42.61 -8.61 -21.93
CA ASP A 194 -42.26 -7.18 -22.00
C ASP A 194 -41.64 -6.75 -23.35
N PHE A 195 -41.52 -7.68 -24.32
CA PHE A 195 -40.99 -7.36 -25.65
C PHE A 195 -42.09 -6.84 -26.60
N ASP A 196 -42.14 -5.54 -26.79
CA ASP A 196 -42.92 -4.89 -27.85
C ASP A 196 -42.21 -5.11 -29.22
N LEU A 197 -42.41 -6.29 -29.82
CA LEU A 197 -41.86 -6.64 -31.11
C LEU A 197 -42.61 -5.85 -32.20
N LYS A 198 -41.92 -4.94 -32.88
CA LYS A 198 -42.45 -4.22 -34.03
C LYS A 198 -42.45 -5.11 -35.28
N ASP A 199 -43.38 -4.80 -36.19
CA ASP A 199 -43.51 -5.54 -37.44
C ASP A 199 -42.18 -5.55 -38.22
N GLY A 200 -41.61 -6.73 -38.45
CA GLY A 200 -40.29 -6.93 -39.06
C GLY A 200 -39.18 -7.39 -38.13
N ASP A 201 -39.37 -7.37 -36.81
CA ASP A 201 -38.40 -7.88 -35.85
C ASP A 201 -38.38 -9.41 -35.89
N ARG A 202 -37.18 -9.98 -35.84
CA ARG A 202 -36.99 -11.44 -35.78
C ARG A 202 -36.49 -11.84 -34.40
N LEU A 203 -37.33 -12.57 -33.68
CA LEU A 203 -36.92 -13.31 -32.48
C LEU A 203 -36.41 -14.70 -32.88
N MET A 204 -35.17 -15.00 -32.70
CA MET A 204 -34.61 -16.32 -32.92
C MET A 204 -34.62 -17.08 -31.61
N ILE A 205 -35.58 -17.97 -31.42
CA ILE A 205 -35.64 -18.92 -30.30
C ILE A 205 -34.84 -20.16 -30.71
N ILE A 206 -33.71 -20.39 -30.05
CA ILE A 206 -32.93 -21.63 -30.22
C ILE A 206 -33.35 -22.56 -29.08
N ALA A 207 -34.13 -23.61 -29.42
CA ALA A 207 -34.43 -24.66 -28.46
C ALA A 207 -33.15 -25.44 -28.09
N HIS A 208 -32.91 -25.65 -26.78
CA HIS A 208 -31.84 -26.51 -26.35
C HIS A 208 -32.23 -27.98 -26.58
N PRO A 209 -31.29 -28.84 -27.02
CA PRO A 209 -31.60 -30.25 -27.34
C PRO A 209 -32.01 -31.10 -26.14
N ASP A 210 -31.93 -30.59 -24.92
CA ASP A 210 -32.27 -31.29 -23.66
C ASP A 210 -33.67 -30.92 -23.11
N ASP A 211 -34.47 -30.12 -23.83
CA ASP A 211 -35.87 -29.87 -23.49
C ASP A 211 -36.75 -31.03 -23.94
N ASP A 212 -36.53 -32.22 -23.36
CA ASP A 212 -37.46 -33.34 -23.47
C ASP A 212 -38.66 -33.11 -22.53
N LEU A 213 -39.83 -33.03 -23.15
CA LEU A 213 -41.17 -32.99 -22.55
C LEU A 213 -41.44 -34.21 -21.68
#